data_95d894ba68645e0432024b047e62a537
#
_entry.id   95d894ba68645e0432024b047e62a537
#
_cell.length_a   1.000
_cell.length_b   1.000
_cell.length_c   1.000
_cell.angle_alpha   90.00
_cell.angle_beta   90.00
_cell.angle_gamma   90.00
#
_symmetry.space_group_name_H-M   'P 1'
#
loop_
_entity.id
_entity.type
_entity.pdbx_description
1 polymer ?
#
loop_
_entity_poly.entity_id
_entity_poly.type
_entity_poly.pdbx_seq_one_letter_code
_entity_poly.pdbx_strand_id
1 'polypeptide(L)'
;RDDRGPKRNFGDRDSRPARSGSWSEDRNPNRPDRAARDDSRESTFRGARDSNPNKKAFFEDVVLERLDAVQASEAITADTFEGMGLHAKVLIALTGMGAETPFPIQASTIPAAMAGRDVLGRGKTGSGKTIAFTVPLVQKLIAAGSVPRKPGKPRALILAPTRELADQIDRTVNGIAKAVGFYTACI
;
A
#
# COMPACT_ATOMS: atom_id res chain seq x y z
N ARG A 1 53.91 26.30 -5.42
CA ARG A 1 53.25 26.50 -6.73
C ARG A 1 51.76 26.39 -6.48
N ASP A 2 51.16 27.59 -6.34
CA ASP A 2 49.72 27.80 -6.24
C ASP A 2 49.08 27.61 -7.60
N ASP A 3 48.06 26.76 -7.69
CA ASP A 3 47.21 26.72 -8.85
C ASP A 3 45.73 26.84 -8.37
N ARG A 4 45.27 28.12 -8.36
CA ARG A 4 43.88 28.48 -8.04
C ARG A 4 43.11 28.59 -9.36
N GLY A 5 42.32 27.58 -9.68
CA GLY A 5 41.36 27.61 -10.78
C GLY A 5 40.25 28.67 -10.59
N PRO A 6 39.65 29.19 -11.67
CA PRO A 6 38.79 30.37 -11.64
C PRO A 6 37.39 30.09 -11.03
N LYS A 7 36.96 30.99 -10.14
CA LYS A 7 35.62 31.07 -9.57
C LYS A 7 34.58 31.40 -10.65
N ARG A 8 33.60 30.55 -10.86
CA ARG A 8 32.44 30.85 -11.68
C ARG A 8 31.48 31.77 -10.94
N ASN A 9 31.29 32.96 -11.49
CA ASN A 9 30.40 34.00 -11.06
C ASN A 9 28.95 33.59 -11.45
N PHE A 10 28.06 33.41 -10.48
CA PHE A 10 26.61 33.25 -10.72
C PHE A 10 25.99 34.64 -10.80
N GLY A 11 25.77 35.10 -12.03
CA GLY A 11 25.10 36.36 -12.30
C GLY A 11 23.57 36.24 -12.06
N ASP A 12 23.09 37.30 -11.41
CA ASP A 12 21.70 37.66 -11.25
C ASP A 12 20.87 37.51 -12.53
N ARG A 13 19.73 36.81 -12.42
CA ARG A 13 18.63 36.85 -13.39
C ARG A 13 17.32 37.13 -12.69
N ASP A 14 17.22 38.31 -12.12
CA ASP A 14 15.96 38.98 -11.88
C ASP A 14 15.67 39.90 -13.05
N SER A 15 14.69 39.52 -13.88
CA SER A 15 13.82 40.43 -14.64
C SER A 15 12.95 39.64 -15.62
N ARG A 16 11.78 39.22 -15.17
CA ARG A 16 10.67 38.91 -16.06
C ARG A 16 9.61 39.99 -15.92
N PRO A 17 9.22 40.67 -17.01
CA PRO A 17 8.13 41.65 -16.93
C PRO A 17 6.79 40.99 -16.77
N ALA A 18 5.97 41.57 -15.90
CA ALA A 18 4.57 41.21 -15.67
C ALA A 18 3.78 41.43 -16.97
N ARG A 19 3.17 40.37 -17.51
CA ARG A 19 2.18 40.50 -18.57
C ARG A 19 0.82 40.77 -17.91
N SER A 20 0.39 42.02 -17.92
CA SER A 20 -0.98 42.44 -17.74
C SER A 20 -1.75 42.08 -19.01
N GLY A 21 -2.46 40.96 -19.02
CA GLY A 21 -3.40 40.61 -20.07
C GLY A 21 -4.80 41.04 -19.63
N SER A 22 -5.29 42.15 -20.20
CA SER A 22 -6.71 42.54 -20.10
C SER A 22 -7.55 41.51 -20.83
N TRP A 23 -8.51 40.90 -20.16
CA TRP A 23 -9.52 40.06 -20.77
C TRP A 23 -10.58 40.98 -21.41
N SER A 24 -10.49 41.15 -22.72
CA SER A 24 -11.57 41.75 -23.51
C SER A 24 -12.66 40.70 -23.69
N GLU A 25 -13.86 41.06 -23.26
CA GLU A 25 -15.09 40.31 -23.54
C GLU A 25 -15.42 40.41 -25.02
N ASP A 26 -15.01 39.39 -25.81
CA ASP A 26 -15.53 39.18 -27.15
C ASP A 26 -16.91 38.53 -27.06
N ARG A 27 -17.95 39.38 -27.05
CA ARG A 27 -19.34 38.97 -27.26
C ARG A 27 -19.53 38.58 -28.72
N ASN A 28 -19.59 37.28 -28.99
CA ASN A 28 -20.00 36.75 -30.27
C ASN A 28 -21.52 36.94 -30.45
N PRO A 29 -21.97 37.79 -31.42
CA PRO A 29 -23.40 38.11 -31.59
C PRO A 29 -24.21 36.99 -32.28
N ASN A 30 -23.64 35.84 -32.55
CA ASN A 30 -24.31 34.76 -33.29
C ASN A 30 -24.61 33.52 -32.45
N ARG A 31 -24.82 33.66 -31.16
CA ARG A 31 -25.24 32.53 -30.33
C ARG A 31 -26.79 32.53 -30.26
N PRO A 32 -27.48 31.54 -30.84
CA PRO A 32 -28.92 31.46 -30.74
C PRO A 32 -29.36 31.24 -29.29
N ASP A 33 -30.30 32.03 -28.81
CA ASP A 33 -30.97 31.93 -27.54
C ASP A 33 -31.54 30.52 -27.33
N ARG A 34 -31.03 29.83 -26.33
CA ARG A 34 -31.59 28.57 -25.88
C ARG A 34 -32.77 28.83 -24.99
N ALA A 35 -33.91 29.09 -25.65
CA ALA A 35 -35.23 29.12 -25.02
C ALA A 35 -35.50 27.84 -24.25
N ALA A 36 -36.17 27.99 -23.12
CA ALA A 36 -36.65 27.01 -22.18
C ALA A 36 -37.09 25.70 -22.86
N ARG A 37 -36.42 24.58 -22.50
CA ARG A 37 -36.90 23.23 -22.81
C ARG A 37 -37.62 22.69 -21.59
N ASP A 38 -38.90 22.55 -21.84
CA ASP A 38 -39.93 21.79 -21.14
C ASP A 38 -39.40 20.51 -20.44
N ASP A 39 -39.70 20.42 -19.14
CA ASP A 39 -39.26 19.45 -18.18
C ASP A 39 -40.17 18.20 -18.16
N SER A 40 -40.54 17.70 -19.35
CA SER A 40 -41.36 16.49 -19.48
C SER A 40 -40.78 15.48 -20.48
N ARG A 41 -39.54 15.03 -20.20
CA ARG A 41 -39.03 13.80 -20.81
C ARG A 41 -38.69 12.80 -19.71
N GLU A 42 -39.67 11.97 -19.38
CA GLU A 42 -39.41 10.67 -18.76
C GLU A 42 -38.30 9.97 -19.56
N SER A 43 -37.10 9.95 -18.97
CA SER A 43 -36.00 9.16 -19.51
C SER A 43 -36.31 7.69 -19.27
N THR A 44 -36.92 7.06 -20.23
CA THR A 44 -36.88 5.61 -20.38
C THR A 44 -35.45 5.20 -20.67
N PHE A 45 -34.65 5.12 -19.61
CA PHE A 45 -33.32 4.49 -19.64
C PHE A 45 -33.58 2.98 -19.79
N ARG A 46 -33.80 2.53 -21.04
CA ARG A 46 -33.70 1.10 -21.37
C ARG A 46 -32.24 0.73 -21.17
N GLY A 47 -31.95 0.19 -19.96
CA GLY A 47 -30.67 -0.43 -19.67
C GLY A 47 -30.32 -1.42 -20.76
N ALA A 48 -29.25 -1.12 -21.49
CA ALA A 48 -28.63 -2.11 -22.38
C ALA A 48 -28.33 -3.34 -21.49
N ARG A 49 -28.98 -4.46 -21.82
CA ARG A 49 -28.66 -5.74 -21.16
C ARG A 49 -27.23 -6.08 -21.53
N ASP A 50 -26.35 -5.84 -20.60
CA ASP A 50 -24.95 -6.28 -20.63
C ASP A 50 -24.94 -7.81 -20.69
N SER A 51 -24.88 -8.36 -21.90
CA SER A 51 -24.86 -9.79 -22.16
C SER A 51 -23.45 -10.39 -22.06
N ASN A 52 -22.64 -9.89 -21.11
CA ASN A 52 -21.35 -10.49 -20.86
C ASN A 52 -21.50 -11.62 -19.83
N PRO A 53 -21.45 -12.89 -20.23
CA PRO A 53 -21.65 -14.02 -19.32
C PRO A 53 -20.57 -14.13 -18.24
N ASN A 54 -19.42 -13.47 -18.43
CA ASN A 54 -18.34 -13.47 -17.45
C ASN A 54 -18.51 -12.46 -16.30
N LYS A 55 -19.48 -11.53 -16.36
CA LYS A 55 -19.73 -10.62 -15.24
C LYS A 55 -20.50 -11.25 -14.07
N LYS A 56 -21.23 -12.35 -14.31
CA LYS A 56 -21.98 -13.03 -13.24
C LYS A 56 -21.11 -13.86 -12.29
N ALA A 57 -19.92 -14.24 -12.70
CA ALA A 57 -19.03 -15.09 -11.88
C ALA A 57 -18.28 -14.33 -10.78
N PHE A 58 -18.36 -12.98 -10.74
CA PHE A 58 -17.58 -12.18 -9.79
C PHE A 58 -18.37 -11.74 -8.54
N PHE A 59 -19.66 -11.99 -8.50
CA PHE A 59 -20.55 -11.66 -7.37
C PHE A 59 -21.45 -12.84 -7.00
N GLU A 60 -20.91 -14.05 -6.93
CA GLU A 60 -21.49 -14.99 -5.99
C GLU A 60 -21.10 -14.47 -4.63
N ASP A 61 -22.10 -14.01 -3.87
CA ASP A 61 -21.96 -13.75 -2.44
C ASP A 61 -21.54 -15.06 -1.77
N VAL A 62 -20.23 -15.30 -1.76
CA VAL A 62 -19.67 -16.28 -0.86
C VAL A 62 -19.95 -15.71 0.53
N VAL A 63 -21.00 -16.22 1.15
CA VAL A 63 -21.25 -15.98 2.57
C VAL A 63 -20.00 -16.48 3.29
N LEU A 64 -19.07 -15.55 3.54
CA LEU A 64 -17.90 -15.85 4.33
C LEU A 64 -18.42 -16.28 5.71
N GLU A 65 -18.20 -17.54 6.04
CA GLU A 65 -18.48 -18.03 7.37
C GLU A 65 -17.88 -17.04 8.38
N ARG A 66 -18.71 -16.65 9.34
CA ARG A 66 -18.30 -15.71 10.38
C ARG A 66 -17.10 -16.33 11.11
N LEU A 67 -15.92 -15.79 10.86
CA LEU A 67 -14.72 -16.21 11.57
C LEU A 67 -14.89 -15.88 13.05
N ASP A 68 -14.82 -16.88 13.90
CA ASP A 68 -14.84 -16.69 15.33
C ASP A 68 -13.63 -15.85 15.74
N ALA A 69 -13.91 -14.76 16.48
CA ALA A 69 -12.88 -13.86 16.94
C ALA A 69 -12.06 -14.53 18.06
N VAL A 70 -10.86 -14.97 17.74
CA VAL A 70 -9.90 -15.41 18.75
C VAL A 70 -9.37 -14.18 19.48
N GLN A 71 -9.63 -14.09 20.78
CA GLN A 71 -9.06 -13.05 21.63
C GLN A 71 -7.55 -13.24 21.69
N ALA A 72 -6.77 -12.18 21.39
CA ALA A 72 -5.31 -12.24 21.45
C ALA A 72 -4.75 -12.55 22.86
N SER A 73 -5.58 -12.42 23.89
CA SER A 73 -5.26 -12.81 25.28
C SER A 73 -5.32 -14.31 25.53
N GLU A 74 -6.06 -15.06 24.68
CA GLU A 74 -6.19 -16.52 24.78
C GLU A 74 -5.24 -17.26 23.82
N ALA A 75 -4.64 -16.52 22.88
CA ALA A 75 -3.69 -17.08 21.94
C ALA A 75 -2.35 -17.34 22.63
N ILE A 76 -1.92 -18.57 22.53
CA ILE A 76 -0.63 -19.14 22.89
C ILE A 76 0.44 -18.06 22.91
N THR A 77 0.91 -17.72 24.09
CA THR A 77 2.07 -16.87 24.29
C THR A 77 3.31 -17.64 23.82
N ALA A 78 3.68 -17.49 22.55
CA ALA A 78 5.05 -17.78 22.18
C ALA A 78 5.90 -16.70 22.88
N ASP A 79 6.64 -17.10 23.88
CA ASP A 79 7.43 -16.17 24.70
C ASP A 79 8.54 -15.49 23.91
N THR A 80 8.92 -16.06 22.77
CA THR A 80 9.95 -15.54 21.87
C THR A 80 9.63 -15.77 20.41
N PHE A 81 10.18 -14.94 19.54
CA PHE A 81 10.10 -15.14 18.08
C PHE A 81 10.84 -16.42 17.62
N GLU A 82 11.84 -16.89 18.36
CA GLU A 82 12.60 -18.10 18.05
C GLU A 82 11.71 -19.34 18.06
N GLY A 83 10.79 -19.42 19.01
CA GLY A 83 9.82 -20.51 19.10
C GLY A 83 8.83 -20.61 17.94
N MET A 84 8.75 -19.56 17.08
CA MET A 84 7.85 -19.54 15.92
C MET A 84 8.44 -20.16 14.64
N GLY A 85 9.66 -20.70 14.68
CA GLY A 85 10.29 -21.32 13.50
C GLY A 85 10.65 -20.35 12.39
N LEU A 86 11.02 -19.11 12.74
CA LEU A 86 11.38 -18.07 11.78
C LEU A 86 12.78 -18.28 11.23
N HIS A 87 13.01 -17.82 10.01
CA HIS A 87 14.33 -17.83 9.38
C HIS A 87 15.33 -16.96 10.16
N ALA A 88 16.54 -17.44 10.38
CA ALA A 88 17.56 -16.77 11.21
C ALA A 88 17.79 -15.30 10.84
N LYS A 89 17.82 -14.95 9.55
CA LYS A 89 17.98 -13.56 9.11
C LYS A 89 16.77 -12.67 9.49
N VAL A 90 15.58 -13.24 9.58
CA VAL A 90 14.37 -12.52 10.04
C VAL A 90 14.49 -12.24 11.53
N LEU A 91 14.94 -13.22 12.32
CA LEU A 91 15.19 -13.04 13.74
C LEU A 91 16.22 -11.95 14.01
N ILE A 92 17.35 -11.97 13.29
CA ILE A 92 18.38 -10.93 13.39
C ILE A 92 17.81 -9.55 13.05
N ALA A 93 16.97 -9.44 12.02
CA ALA A 93 16.34 -8.18 11.66
C ALA A 93 15.38 -7.68 12.75
N LEU A 94 14.59 -8.56 13.34
CA LEU A 94 13.67 -8.23 14.44
C LEU A 94 14.45 -7.74 15.68
N THR A 95 15.49 -8.44 16.08
CA THR A 95 16.37 -8.02 17.18
C THR A 95 17.02 -6.65 16.90
N GLY A 96 17.51 -6.45 15.66
CA GLY A 96 18.07 -5.17 15.23
C GLY A 96 17.06 -4.00 15.22
N MET A 97 15.77 -4.29 15.18
CA MET A 97 14.68 -3.31 15.31
C MET A 97 14.18 -3.15 16.77
N GLY A 98 14.80 -3.84 17.74
CA GLY A 98 14.40 -3.85 19.14
C GLY A 98 13.14 -4.69 19.42
N ALA A 99 12.74 -5.56 18.49
CA ALA A 99 11.63 -6.49 18.68
C ALA A 99 12.17 -7.85 19.17
N GLU A 100 12.38 -7.97 20.47
CA GLU A 100 12.91 -9.19 21.10
C GLU A 100 11.80 -10.19 21.44
N THR A 101 10.70 -9.68 21.95
CA THR A 101 9.52 -10.49 22.33
C THR A 101 8.31 -10.11 21.49
N PRO A 102 7.49 -11.09 21.08
CA PRO A 102 6.30 -10.81 20.27
C PRO A 102 5.21 -10.16 21.11
N PHE A 103 4.55 -9.14 20.57
CA PHE A 103 3.31 -8.64 21.12
C PHE A 103 2.17 -9.67 20.95
N PRO A 104 1.10 -9.61 21.78
CA PRO A 104 -0.01 -10.56 21.70
C PRO A 104 -0.60 -10.74 20.30
N ILE A 105 -0.74 -9.64 19.53
CA ILE A 105 -1.24 -9.73 18.16
C ILE A 105 -0.27 -10.47 17.23
N GLN A 106 1.03 -10.37 17.46
CA GLN A 106 2.05 -11.07 16.68
C GLN A 106 2.06 -12.55 17.03
N ALA A 107 2.02 -12.87 18.32
CA ALA A 107 1.97 -14.25 18.79
C ALA A 107 0.74 -15.01 18.26
N SER A 108 -0.41 -14.35 18.17
CA SER A 108 -1.64 -14.97 17.66
C SER A 108 -1.71 -15.07 16.14
N THR A 109 -1.20 -14.06 15.41
CA THR A 109 -1.44 -13.99 13.96
C THR A 109 -0.31 -14.60 13.13
N ILE A 110 0.95 -14.51 13.56
CA ILE A 110 2.09 -15.02 12.79
C ILE A 110 1.97 -16.52 12.52
N PRO A 111 1.71 -17.41 13.50
CA PRO A 111 1.58 -18.83 13.25
C PRO A 111 0.42 -19.16 12.29
N ALA A 112 -0.71 -18.49 12.45
CA ALA A 112 -1.87 -18.68 11.59
C ALA A 112 -1.57 -18.29 10.13
N ALA A 113 -0.93 -17.13 9.92
CA ALA A 113 -0.54 -16.67 8.61
C ALA A 113 0.56 -17.54 7.98
N MET A 114 1.50 -18.06 8.77
CA MET A 114 2.53 -18.99 8.29
C MET A 114 1.93 -20.32 7.85
N ALA A 115 0.89 -20.80 8.55
CA ALA A 115 0.12 -21.98 8.15
C ALA A 115 -0.71 -21.79 6.85
N GLY A 116 -0.67 -20.61 6.25
CA GLY A 116 -1.37 -20.32 5.00
C GLY A 116 -2.79 -19.83 5.15
N ARG A 117 -3.26 -19.61 6.38
CA ARG A 117 -4.61 -19.09 6.64
C ARG A 117 -4.69 -17.59 6.35
N ASP A 118 -5.88 -17.14 5.95
CA ASP A 118 -6.20 -15.72 5.91
C ASP A 118 -6.39 -15.20 7.32
N VAL A 119 -5.92 -13.98 7.59
CA VAL A 119 -5.94 -13.40 8.93
C VAL A 119 -6.54 -12.01 8.89
N LEU A 120 -7.58 -11.79 9.69
CA LEU A 120 -8.11 -10.46 9.97
C LEU A 120 -7.65 -10.02 11.35
N GLY A 121 -6.63 -9.15 11.41
CA GLY A 121 -6.06 -8.65 12.67
C GLY A 121 -6.59 -7.27 13.06
N ARG A 122 -7.24 -7.13 14.20
CA ARG A 122 -7.66 -5.86 14.77
C ARG A 122 -6.84 -5.55 16.02
N GLY A 123 -6.30 -4.36 16.12
CA GLY A 123 -5.50 -3.94 17.29
C GLY A 123 -5.30 -2.43 17.33
N LYS A 124 -4.95 -1.90 18.50
CA LYS A 124 -4.64 -0.48 18.71
C LYS A 124 -3.43 -0.06 17.88
N THR A 125 -3.26 1.24 17.67
CA THR A 125 -2.01 1.81 17.14
C THR A 125 -0.86 1.45 18.08
N GLY A 126 0.30 1.12 17.54
CA GLY A 126 1.46 0.70 18.33
C GLY A 126 1.44 -0.77 18.82
N SER A 127 0.42 -1.58 18.49
CA SER A 127 0.37 -3.00 18.89
C SER A 127 1.26 -3.94 18.07
N GLY A 128 2.09 -3.42 17.16
CA GLY A 128 3.02 -4.23 16.36
C GLY A 128 2.40 -4.92 15.15
N LYS A 129 1.22 -4.48 14.66
CA LYS A 129 0.54 -5.07 13.50
C LYS A 129 1.41 -5.16 12.25
N THR A 130 2.25 -4.15 12.00
CA THR A 130 3.12 -4.13 10.82
C THR A 130 4.09 -5.32 10.82
N ILE A 131 4.72 -5.61 11.95
CA ILE A 131 5.57 -6.79 12.10
C ILE A 131 4.74 -8.08 11.98
N ALA A 132 3.53 -8.10 12.55
CA ALA A 132 2.64 -9.26 12.54
C ALA A 132 2.31 -9.76 11.13
N PHE A 133 2.12 -8.89 10.15
CA PHE A 133 1.91 -9.32 8.77
C PHE A 133 3.21 -9.40 7.95
N THR A 134 4.22 -8.58 8.27
CA THR A 134 5.49 -8.58 7.53
C THR A 134 6.27 -9.88 7.69
N VAL A 135 6.34 -10.39 8.92
CA VAL A 135 7.10 -11.62 9.22
C VAL A 135 6.60 -12.81 8.40
N PRO A 136 5.31 -13.19 8.44
CA PRO A 136 4.83 -14.33 7.64
C PRO A 136 4.92 -14.06 6.14
N LEU A 137 4.73 -12.81 5.69
CA LEU A 137 4.91 -12.43 4.30
C LEU A 137 6.33 -12.72 3.82
N VAL A 138 7.33 -12.24 4.55
CA VAL A 138 8.75 -12.44 4.21
C VAL A 138 9.13 -13.94 4.30
N GLN A 139 8.64 -14.66 5.30
CA GLN A 139 8.85 -16.10 5.42
C GLN A 139 8.30 -16.88 4.21
N LYS A 140 7.09 -16.55 3.75
CA LYS A 140 6.52 -17.13 2.53
C LYS A 140 7.35 -16.82 1.29
N LEU A 141 7.88 -15.61 1.18
CA LEU A 141 8.75 -15.23 0.08
C LEU A 141 10.09 -15.99 0.10
N ILE A 142 10.65 -16.24 1.28
CA ILE A 142 11.85 -17.08 1.45
C ILE A 142 11.55 -18.52 1.04
N ALA A 143 10.46 -19.10 1.53
CA ALA A 143 10.06 -20.47 1.23
C ALA A 143 9.78 -20.68 -0.28
N ALA A 144 9.23 -19.68 -0.96
CA ALA A 144 9.02 -19.71 -2.41
C ALA A 144 10.33 -19.64 -3.23
N GLY A 145 11.46 -19.43 -2.58
CA GLY A 145 12.78 -19.41 -3.20
C GLY A 145 13.09 -18.18 -4.04
N SER A 146 14.28 -18.19 -4.63
CA SER A 146 14.73 -17.13 -5.52
C SER A 146 14.08 -17.28 -6.90
N VAL A 147 13.17 -16.38 -7.20
CA VAL A 147 12.53 -16.29 -8.53
C VAL A 147 13.11 -15.08 -9.25
N PRO A 148 13.49 -15.19 -10.53
CA PRO A 148 13.95 -14.03 -11.30
C PRO A 148 12.92 -12.90 -11.29
N ARG A 149 13.39 -11.68 -11.08
CA ARG A 149 12.51 -10.50 -11.08
C ARG A 149 11.94 -10.30 -12.47
N LYS A 150 10.61 -10.11 -12.53
CA LYS A 150 9.92 -9.75 -13.75
C LYS A 150 9.36 -8.34 -13.59
N PRO A 151 9.67 -7.39 -14.48
CA PRO A 151 9.09 -6.05 -14.45
C PRO A 151 7.56 -6.11 -14.39
N GLY A 152 6.93 -5.25 -13.59
CA GLY A 152 5.48 -5.19 -13.45
C GLY A 152 4.82 -6.38 -12.72
N LYS A 153 5.60 -7.30 -12.15
CA LYS A 153 5.07 -8.46 -11.40
C LYS A 153 5.61 -8.45 -9.97
N PRO A 154 4.99 -7.72 -9.06
CA PRO A 154 5.36 -7.75 -7.65
C PRO A 154 5.04 -9.14 -7.06
N ARG A 155 5.85 -9.59 -6.10
CA ARG A 155 5.64 -10.86 -5.39
C ARG A 155 4.69 -10.72 -4.21
N ALA A 156 4.54 -9.50 -3.72
CA ALA A 156 3.62 -9.13 -2.65
C ALA A 156 3.11 -7.72 -2.89
N LEU A 157 1.90 -7.45 -2.43
CA LEU A 157 1.26 -6.14 -2.50
C LEU A 157 0.72 -5.79 -1.12
N ILE A 158 1.04 -4.59 -0.64
CA ILE A 158 0.51 -4.04 0.61
C ILE A 158 -0.23 -2.76 0.27
N LEU A 159 -1.48 -2.66 0.69
CA LEU A 159 -2.32 -1.50 0.46
C LEU A 159 -2.49 -0.71 1.76
N ALA A 160 -2.39 0.59 1.68
CA ALA A 160 -2.63 1.51 2.78
C ALA A 160 -3.55 2.66 2.35
N PRO A 161 -4.38 3.20 3.26
CA PRO A 161 -5.34 4.26 2.91
C PRO A 161 -4.68 5.62 2.64
N THR A 162 -3.48 5.86 3.17
CA THR A 162 -2.74 7.11 2.95
C THR A 162 -1.27 6.83 2.63
N ARG A 163 -0.64 7.79 1.96
CA ARG A 163 0.78 7.71 1.59
C ARG A 163 1.68 7.68 2.82
N GLU A 164 1.37 8.48 3.83
CA GLU A 164 2.14 8.54 5.08
C GLU A 164 2.16 7.19 5.79
N LEU A 165 1.01 6.49 5.79
CA LEU A 165 0.92 5.15 6.35
C LEU A 165 1.66 4.13 5.47
N ALA A 166 1.60 4.26 4.15
CA ALA A 166 2.38 3.42 3.25
C ALA A 166 3.88 3.57 3.49
N ASP A 167 4.38 4.80 3.63
CA ASP A 167 5.77 5.10 3.93
C ASP A 167 6.19 4.54 5.31
N GLN A 168 5.31 4.63 6.31
CA GLN A 168 5.56 4.06 7.63
C GLN A 168 5.66 2.53 7.57
N ILE A 169 4.76 1.89 6.84
CA ILE A 169 4.76 0.45 6.62
C ILE A 169 6.03 0.04 5.87
N ASP A 170 6.38 0.76 4.79
CA ASP A 170 7.55 0.46 3.97
C ASP A 170 8.84 0.46 4.79
N ARG A 171 9.03 1.44 5.67
CA ARG A 171 10.21 1.48 6.55
C ARG A 171 10.37 0.22 7.38
N THR A 172 9.28 -0.29 7.95
CA THR A 172 9.29 -1.52 8.75
C THR A 172 9.50 -2.76 7.88
N VAL A 173 8.76 -2.86 6.78
CA VAL A 173 8.84 -3.99 5.84
C VAL A 173 10.23 -4.09 5.22
N ASN A 174 10.78 -2.95 4.77
CA ASN A 174 12.10 -2.88 4.15
C ASN A 174 13.21 -3.31 5.13
N GLY A 175 13.11 -2.96 6.41
CA GLY A 175 14.06 -3.39 7.44
C GLY A 175 14.18 -4.92 7.51
N ILE A 176 13.06 -5.63 7.47
CA ILE A 176 13.03 -7.11 7.53
C ILE A 176 13.33 -7.73 6.15
N ALA A 177 12.72 -7.20 5.10
CA ALA A 177 12.85 -7.74 3.74
C ALA A 177 14.30 -7.65 3.21
N LYS A 178 14.95 -6.51 3.45
CA LYS A 178 16.35 -6.28 3.03
C LYS A 178 17.32 -7.27 3.66
N ALA A 179 17.12 -7.67 4.91
CA ALA A 179 17.98 -8.65 5.59
C ALA A 179 18.00 -10.01 4.88
N VAL A 180 16.95 -10.34 4.15
CA VAL A 180 16.82 -11.59 3.38
C VAL A 180 16.97 -11.39 1.86
N GLY A 181 17.35 -10.18 1.41
CA GLY A 181 17.65 -9.88 0.01
C GLY A 181 16.44 -9.49 -0.84
N PHE A 182 15.31 -9.15 -0.24
CA PHE A 182 14.15 -8.56 -0.94
C PHE A 182 14.20 -7.04 -0.90
N TYR A 183 13.50 -6.42 -1.85
CA TYR A 183 13.41 -4.97 -1.97
C TYR A 183 11.95 -4.56 -2.01
N THR A 184 11.66 -3.44 -1.40
CA THR A 184 10.34 -2.80 -1.39
C THR A 184 10.35 -1.57 -2.28
N ALA A 185 9.18 -1.15 -2.75
CA ALA A 185 8.95 0.10 -3.43
C ALA A 185 7.60 0.65 -2.97
N CYS A 186 7.59 1.89 -2.49
CA CYS A 186 6.38 2.64 -2.20
C CYS A 186 6.01 3.48 -3.43
N ILE A 187 4.73 3.48 -3.84
CA ILE A 187 4.20 4.18 -5.02
C ILE A 187 3.00 5.05 -4.66
#